data_f1480e500ea60e6262d2843063e75379
#
_entry.id   f1480e500ea60e6262d2843063e75379
#
_cell.length_a   1.000
_cell.length_b   1.000
_cell.length_c   1.000
_cell.angle_alpha   90.00
_cell.angle_beta   90.00
_cell.angle_gamma   90.00
#
_symmetry.space_group_name_H-M   'P 1'
#
loop_
_entity.id
_entity.type
_entity.pdbx_description
1 polymer ?
#
loop_
_entity_poly.entity_id
_entity_poly.type
_entity_poly.pdbx_seq_one_letter_code
_entity_poly.pdbx_strand_id
1 'polypeptide(L)'
;MIKGLVKKALYPHSYSSEAYESYLRGKGVEIGKGCYFFDARTINIDLQRPHMLRFGDYVKVTGYVHILCHDYSRSVVLQSGGGHFGEARETVIGDNVFIGTHSIVLMGSHIGADSIIGAGAVVSGTWPEGSVIAGNPARLVCTLDEFAEKREKREVAGAVEFAITFKERNGAWPNVGQMTNAFAWLYLPHTEETLREHEGLFRLNGVDPEVLKGAFLASRPRFNSYQEFLEYCAQSGRES
;
A
#
# COMPACT_ATOMS: atom_id res chain seq x y z
N MET A 1 21.23 -3.84 16.51
CA MET A 1 22.36 -3.49 15.63
C MET A 1 22.83 -4.67 14.77
N ILE A 2 23.20 -5.83 15.32
CA ILE A 2 23.73 -6.99 14.55
C ILE A 2 22.77 -7.51 13.46
N LYS A 3 21.47 -7.65 13.76
CA LYS A 3 20.46 -8.11 12.78
C LYS A 3 20.38 -7.23 11.53
N GLY A 4 20.55 -5.92 11.67
CA GLY A 4 20.53 -4.97 10.54
C GLY A 4 21.77 -5.10 9.65
N LEU A 5 22.95 -5.27 10.23
CA LEU A 5 24.20 -5.49 9.49
C LEU A 5 24.18 -6.81 8.71
N VAL A 6 23.70 -7.89 9.33
CA VAL A 6 23.55 -9.20 8.67
C VAL A 6 22.57 -9.12 7.50
N LYS A 7 21.41 -8.44 7.69
CA LYS A 7 20.43 -8.24 6.62
C LYS A 7 21.02 -7.46 5.46
N LYS A 8 21.79 -6.40 5.72
CA LYS A 8 22.46 -5.60 4.70
C LYS A 8 23.54 -6.38 3.93
N ALA A 9 24.28 -7.24 4.62
CA ALA A 9 25.29 -8.10 4.00
C ALA A 9 24.68 -9.17 3.09
N LEU A 10 23.58 -9.80 3.53
CA LEU A 10 22.92 -10.88 2.78
C LEU A 10 22.04 -10.33 1.63
N TYR A 11 21.47 -9.14 1.78
CA TYR A 11 20.53 -8.55 0.82
C TYR A 11 20.90 -7.08 0.51
N PRO A 12 22.07 -6.82 -0.12
CA PRO A 12 22.63 -5.48 -0.25
C PRO A 12 21.71 -4.49 -0.99
N HIS A 13 20.85 -5.01 -1.89
CA HIS A 13 19.95 -4.18 -2.70
C HIS A 13 18.50 -4.15 -2.20
N SER A 14 18.13 -4.98 -1.22
CA SER A 14 16.73 -5.11 -0.78
C SER A 14 16.56 -5.23 0.73
N TYR A 15 17.55 -4.77 1.51
CA TYR A 15 17.46 -4.78 2.97
C TYR A 15 16.50 -3.71 3.52
N SER A 16 16.21 -2.68 2.75
CA SER A 16 15.21 -1.63 3.04
C SER A 16 14.54 -1.14 1.76
N SER A 17 13.45 -0.37 1.88
CA SER A 17 12.77 0.29 0.77
C SER A 17 13.72 1.21 -0.01
N GLU A 18 14.47 2.06 0.69
CA GLU A 18 15.39 3.03 0.11
C GLU A 18 16.54 2.35 -0.65
N ALA A 19 17.06 1.24 -0.11
CA ALA A 19 18.11 0.47 -0.79
C ALA A 19 17.58 -0.16 -2.09
N TYR A 20 16.35 -0.63 -2.08
CA TYR A 20 15.72 -1.22 -3.25
C TYR A 20 15.39 -0.16 -4.31
N GLU A 21 14.84 0.98 -3.91
CA GLU A 21 14.61 2.12 -4.78
C GLU A 21 15.91 2.58 -5.45
N SER A 22 16.98 2.78 -4.67
CA SER A 22 18.30 3.17 -5.18
C SER A 22 18.85 2.15 -6.19
N TYR A 23 18.68 0.86 -5.92
CA TYR A 23 19.07 -0.21 -6.84
C TYR A 23 18.29 -0.15 -8.16
N LEU A 24 16.96 0.02 -8.11
CA LEU A 24 16.11 0.10 -9.30
C LEU A 24 16.45 1.33 -10.16
N ARG A 25 16.64 2.49 -9.52
CA ARG A 25 17.10 3.71 -10.21
C ARG A 25 18.46 3.50 -10.88
N GLY A 26 19.40 2.85 -10.19
CA GLY A 26 20.72 2.49 -10.74
C GLY A 26 20.65 1.52 -11.91
N LYS A 27 19.54 0.79 -12.08
CA LYS A 27 19.26 -0.05 -13.25
C LYS A 27 18.57 0.69 -14.39
N GLY A 28 18.13 1.92 -14.19
CA GLY A 28 17.47 2.74 -15.20
C GLY A 28 15.94 2.74 -15.13
N VAL A 29 15.34 2.29 -14.02
CA VAL A 29 13.92 2.45 -13.77
C VAL A 29 13.65 3.89 -13.35
N GLU A 30 12.65 4.54 -13.95
CA GLU A 30 12.19 5.86 -13.52
C GLU A 30 11.26 5.69 -12.30
N ILE A 31 11.58 6.38 -11.20
CA ILE A 31 10.80 6.31 -9.96
C ILE A 31 10.62 7.71 -9.40
N GLY A 32 9.42 8.11 -9.07
CA GLY A 32 9.09 9.38 -8.41
C GLY A 32 9.57 9.43 -6.95
N LYS A 33 9.29 10.52 -6.25
CA LYS A 33 9.63 10.69 -4.83
C LYS A 33 8.66 9.94 -3.92
N GLY A 34 9.08 9.65 -2.69
CA GLY A 34 8.22 9.12 -1.63
C GLY A 34 7.67 7.71 -1.88
N CYS A 35 8.19 6.98 -2.86
CA CYS A 35 7.79 5.60 -3.10
C CYS A 35 8.20 4.69 -1.93
N TYR A 36 7.41 3.65 -1.65
CA TYR A 36 7.72 2.71 -0.59
C TYR A 36 7.50 1.26 -1.02
N PHE A 37 8.54 0.45 -0.84
CA PHE A 37 8.58 -0.96 -1.19
C PHE A 37 8.55 -1.80 0.11
N PHE A 38 7.35 -2.29 0.46
CA PHE A 38 7.17 -3.18 1.61
C PHE A 38 7.82 -4.53 1.30
N ASP A 39 8.58 -5.09 2.24
CA ASP A 39 9.31 -6.34 2.04
C ASP A 39 9.98 -6.46 0.65
N ALA A 40 10.86 -5.52 0.35
CA ALA A 40 11.55 -5.37 -0.94
C ALA A 40 12.23 -6.67 -1.46
N ARG A 41 12.48 -7.65 -0.58
CA ARG A 41 13.09 -8.95 -0.93
C ARG A 41 12.15 -9.87 -1.71
N THR A 42 10.85 -9.65 -1.61
CA THR A 42 9.82 -10.49 -2.24
C THR A 42 9.21 -9.84 -3.49
N ILE A 43 9.54 -8.57 -3.74
CA ILE A 43 9.07 -7.84 -4.91
C ILE A 43 9.95 -8.18 -6.10
N ASN A 44 9.32 -8.52 -7.22
CA ASN A 44 9.99 -8.81 -8.48
C ASN A 44 9.64 -7.76 -9.54
N ILE A 45 10.59 -6.88 -9.82
CA ILE A 45 10.50 -5.91 -10.91
C ILE A 45 11.39 -6.39 -12.04
N ASP A 46 10.79 -6.56 -13.22
CA ASP A 46 11.49 -7.02 -14.42
C ASP A 46 12.49 -5.96 -14.90
N LEU A 47 13.77 -6.32 -14.88
CA LEU A 47 14.87 -5.44 -15.26
C LEU A 47 15.48 -5.76 -16.64
N GLN A 48 14.79 -6.53 -17.48
CA GLN A 48 15.26 -6.75 -18.85
C GLN A 48 15.20 -5.47 -19.71
N ARG A 49 14.21 -4.60 -19.43
CA ARG A 49 14.01 -3.33 -20.12
C ARG A 49 13.66 -2.24 -19.11
N PRO A 50 14.57 -1.89 -18.19
CA PRO A 50 14.24 -1.02 -17.04
C PRO A 50 13.76 0.37 -17.46
N HIS A 51 14.20 0.90 -18.59
CA HIS A 51 13.74 2.15 -19.18
C HIS A 51 12.30 2.12 -19.68
N MET A 52 11.65 0.95 -19.71
CA MET A 52 10.23 0.76 -20.03
C MET A 52 9.35 0.68 -18.77
N LEU A 53 9.93 0.97 -17.61
CA LEU A 53 9.22 0.99 -16.33
C LEU A 53 9.25 2.38 -15.73
N ARG A 54 8.08 2.93 -15.43
CA ARG A 54 7.94 4.23 -14.76
C ARG A 54 6.99 4.14 -13.59
N PHE A 55 7.42 4.69 -12.45
CA PHE A 55 6.65 4.87 -11.24
C PHE A 55 6.56 6.37 -10.96
N GLY A 56 5.36 6.86 -10.71
CA GLY A 56 5.12 8.21 -10.24
C GLY A 56 5.53 8.41 -8.78
N ASP A 57 5.08 9.51 -8.20
CA ASP A 57 5.33 9.87 -6.81
C ASP A 57 4.48 9.02 -5.85
N TYR A 58 5.00 8.73 -4.65
CA TYR A 58 4.27 8.08 -3.55
C TYR A 58 3.63 6.73 -3.92
N VAL A 59 4.23 5.95 -4.80
CA VAL A 59 3.77 4.59 -5.11
C VAL A 59 4.14 3.63 -3.98
N LYS A 60 3.18 2.80 -3.54
CA LYS A 60 3.35 1.81 -2.48
C LYS A 60 3.24 0.41 -3.08
N VAL A 61 4.33 -0.35 -3.02
CA VAL A 61 4.39 -1.71 -3.54
C VAL A 61 4.54 -2.69 -2.39
N THR A 62 3.57 -3.58 -2.21
CA THR A 62 3.61 -4.58 -1.14
C THR A 62 4.39 -5.84 -1.56
N GLY A 63 4.61 -6.77 -0.63
CA GLY A 63 5.39 -7.98 -0.91
C GLY A 63 4.76 -8.90 -1.98
N TYR A 64 5.61 -9.68 -2.64
CA TYR A 64 5.24 -10.66 -3.67
C TYR A 64 4.55 -10.07 -4.91
N VAL A 65 4.74 -8.78 -5.17
CA VAL A 65 4.27 -8.12 -6.39
C VAL A 65 5.24 -8.40 -7.53
N HIS A 66 4.70 -8.64 -8.73
CA HIS A 66 5.46 -8.75 -9.97
C HIS A 66 5.08 -7.61 -10.91
N ILE A 67 6.07 -6.88 -11.45
CA ILE A 67 5.85 -5.83 -12.46
C ILE A 67 6.71 -6.15 -13.66
N LEU A 68 6.06 -6.35 -14.81
CA LEU A 68 6.69 -6.85 -16.03
C LEU A 68 6.82 -5.74 -17.09
N CYS A 69 7.92 -5.79 -17.85
CA CYS A 69 8.17 -4.92 -19.00
C CYS A 69 8.51 -5.70 -20.28
N HIS A 70 8.42 -7.03 -20.25
CA HIS A 70 8.62 -7.88 -21.42
C HIS A 70 7.73 -9.12 -21.38
N ASP A 71 7.61 -9.78 -22.53
CA ASP A 71 6.94 -11.06 -22.71
C ASP A 71 7.83 -11.97 -23.57
N TYR A 72 7.87 -13.25 -23.24
CA TYR A 72 8.63 -14.26 -23.96
C TYR A 72 7.75 -15.29 -24.70
N SER A 73 6.43 -15.11 -24.70
CA SER A 73 5.46 -16.03 -25.33
C SER A 73 5.68 -16.20 -26.84
N ARG A 74 6.31 -15.21 -27.49
CA ARG A 74 6.72 -15.28 -28.91
C ARG A 74 7.57 -16.52 -29.24
N SER A 75 8.26 -17.09 -28.26
CA SER A 75 9.07 -18.33 -28.46
C SER A 75 8.19 -19.51 -28.88
N VAL A 76 6.96 -19.58 -28.42
CA VAL A 76 5.98 -20.60 -28.77
C VAL A 76 5.56 -20.45 -30.24
N VAL A 77 5.30 -19.21 -30.67
CA VAL A 77 4.95 -18.90 -32.06
C VAL A 77 6.07 -19.33 -33.01
N LEU A 78 7.32 -18.97 -32.67
CA LEU A 78 8.48 -19.33 -33.45
C LEU A 78 8.66 -20.85 -33.51
N GLN A 79 8.56 -21.56 -32.39
CA GLN A 79 8.74 -23.03 -32.35
C GLN A 79 7.63 -23.77 -33.10
N SER A 80 6.42 -23.20 -33.20
CA SER A 80 5.31 -23.76 -33.99
C SER A 80 5.41 -23.48 -35.51
N GLY A 81 6.51 -22.91 -35.98
CA GLY A 81 6.75 -22.58 -37.41
C GLY A 81 6.20 -21.21 -37.81
N GLY A 82 5.77 -20.38 -36.87
CA GLY A 82 5.37 -18.98 -37.11
C GLY A 82 6.58 -18.05 -37.21
N GLY A 83 6.29 -16.75 -37.39
CA GLY A 83 7.28 -15.69 -37.44
C GLY A 83 7.87 -15.34 -36.07
N HIS A 84 9.03 -14.66 -36.07
CA HIS A 84 9.62 -14.09 -34.86
C HIS A 84 9.25 -12.63 -34.76
N PHE A 85 8.36 -12.30 -33.82
CA PHE A 85 7.85 -10.96 -33.60
C PHE A 85 8.32 -10.42 -32.23
N GLY A 86 8.85 -9.19 -32.21
CA GLY A 86 9.19 -8.50 -30.98
C GLY A 86 8.03 -7.61 -30.52
N GLU A 87 7.82 -7.53 -29.23
CA GLU A 87 6.90 -6.56 -28.62
C GLU A 87 7.59 -5.84 -27.48
N ALA A 88 7.32 -4.52 -27.36
CA ALA A 88 7.75 -3.71 -26.24
C ALA A 88 6.71 -2.63 -25.98
N ARG A 89 6.22 -2.55 -24.74
CA ARG A 89 5.28 -1.53 -24.30
C ARG A 89 5.70 -1.03 -22.91
N GLU A 90 5.65 0.28 -22.73
CA GLU A 90 5.94 0.89 -21.44
C GLU A 90 4.92 0.47 -20.40
N THR A 91 5.38 0.13 -19.18
CA THR A 91 4.52 -0.11 -18.02
C THR A 91 4.63 1.10 -17.10
N VAL A 92 3.52 1.79 -16.89
CA VAL A 92 3.44 3.07 -16.18
C VAL A 92 2.53 2.92 -14.97
N ILE A 93 3.07 3.26 -13.82
CA ILE A 93 2.33 3.39 -12.57
C ILE A 93 2.29 4.87 -12.22
N GLY A 94 1.10 5.45 -12.15
CA GLY A 94 0.88 6.86 -11.82
C GLY A 94 1.22 7.21 -10.37
N ASP A 95 0.97 8.46 -10.00
CA ASP A 95 1.22 8.95 -8.64
C ASP A 95 0.25 8.33 -7.64
N ASN A 96 0.70 8.18 -6.39
CA ASN A 96 -0.13 7.73 -5.27
C ASN A 96 -0.86 6.40 -5.52
N VAL A 97 -0.23 5.46 -6.23
CA VAL A 97 -0.82 4.13 -6.47
C VAL A 97 -0.41 3.15 -5.37
N PHE A 98 -1.37 2.38 -4.87
CA PHE A 98 -1.14 1.25 -3.97
C PHE A 98 -1.25 -0.08 -4.74
N ILE A 99 -0.25 -0.95 -4.61
CA ILE A 99 -0.21 -2.27 -5.24
C ILE A 99 -0.24 -3.35 -4.17
N GLY A 100 -1.38 -4.05 -4.09
CA GLY A 100 -1.65 -5.12 -3.12
C GLY A 100 -0.79 -6.36 -3.38
N THR A 101 -0.54 -7.11 -2.31
CA THR A 101 0.33 -8.30 -2.32
C THR A 101 -0.11 -9.35 -3.35
N HIS A 102 0.87 -10.07 -3.92
CA HIS A 102 0.67 -11.10 -4.94
C HIS A 102 0.03 -10.59 -6.24
N SER A 103 0.01 -9.28 -6.49
CA SER A 103 -0.47 -8.75 -7.77
C SER A 103 0.59 -8.90 -8.86
N ILE A 104 0.12 -9.00 -10.09
CA ILE A 104 0.94 -9.05 -11.30
C ILE A 104 0.51 -7.91 -12.22
N VAL A 105 1.42 -6.99 -12.51
CA VAL A 105 1.22 -5.92 -13.49
C VAL A 105 1.92 -6.33 -14.77
N LEU A 106 1.14 -6.57 -15.83
CA LEU A 106 1.65 -7.05 -17.11
C LEU A 106 2.26 -5.91 -17.93
N MET A 107 3.16 -6.26 -18.85
CA MET A 107 3.77 -5.35 -19.82
C MET A 107 2.71 -4.49 -20.52
N GLY A 108 2.96 -3.19 -20.62
CA GLY A 108 2.07 -2.24 -21.29
C GLY A 108 0.86 -1.81 -20.46
N SER A 109 0.86 -2.09 -19.16
CA SER A 109 -0.16 -1.57 -18.25
C SER A 109 0.10 -0.10 -17.93
N HIS A 110 -0.96 0.72 -17.99
CA HIS A 110 -0.93 2.13 -17.60
C HIS A 110 -1.96 2.35 -16.49
N ILE A 111 -1.49 2.60 -15.29
CA ILE A 111 -2.33 2.80 -14.10
C ILE A 111 -2.37 4.30 -13.79
N GLY A 112 -3.56 4.89 -13.83
CA GLY A 112 -3.76 6.30 -13.47
C GLY A 112 -3.44 6.58 -12.00
N ALA A 113 -3.21 7.86 -11.68
CA ALA A 113 -2.94 8.31 -10.32
C ALA A 113 -4.07 7.92 -9.34
N ASP A 114 -3.79 8.00 -8.03
CA ASP A 114 -4.78 7.78 -6.96
C ASP A 114 -5.53 6.44 -7.07
N SER A 115 -4.84 5.39 -7.52
CA SER A 115 -5.45 4.08 -7.79
C SER A 115 -5.01 3.02 -6.80
N ILE A 116 -5.87 2.02 -6.60
CA ILE A 116 -5.63 0.88 -5.73
C ILE A 116 -5.71 -0.40 -6.55
N ILE A 117 -4.63 -1.18 -6.56
CA ILE A 117 -4.62 -2.55 -7.07
C ILE A 117 -4.79 -3.51 -5.90
N GLY A 118 -5.90 -4.26 -5.90
CA GLY A 118 -6.21 -5.25 -4.86
C GLY A 118 -5.25 -6.44 -4.88
N ALA A 119 -5.09 -7.10 -3.74
CA ALA A 119 -4.23 -8.27 -3.62
C ALA A 119 -4.61 -9.37 -4.62
N GLY A 120 -3.60 -10.05 -5.20
CA GLY A 120 -3.78 -11.14 -6.16
C GLY A 120 -4.31 -10.72 -7.54
N ALA A 121 -4.39 -9.43 -7.85
CA ALA A 121 -4.86 -8.96 -9.15
C ALA A 121 -3.86 -9.23 -10.26
N VAL A 122 -4.38 -9.59 -11.45
CA VAL A 122 -3.58 -9.66 -12.71
C VAL A 122 -4.04 -8.53 -13.61
N VAL A 123 -3.23 -7.47 -13.69
CA VAL A 123 -3.56 -6.19 -14.28
C VAL A 123 -2.95 -6.05 -15.65
N SER A 124 -3.76 -5.65 -16.63
CA SER A 124 -3.33 -5.30 -18.00
C SER A 124 -4.14 -4.13 -18.54
N GLY A 125 -3.59 -3.43 -19.54
CA GLY A 125 -4.26 -2.33 -20.21
C GLY A 125 -4.20 -1.02 -19.44
N THR A 126 -5.09 -0.07 -19.82
CA THR A 126 -5.09 1.29 -19.28
C THR A 126 -6.25 1.48 -18.31
N TRP A 127 -5.96 2.06 -17.15
CA TRP A 127 -6.90 2.31 -16.07
C TRP A 127 -6.90 3.80 -15.73
N PRO A 128 -8.07 4.43 -15.66
CA PRO A 128 -8.17 5.85 -15.34
C PRO A 128 -7.70 6.14 -13.90
N GLU A 129 -7.45 7.40 -13.63
CA GLU A 129 -7.22 7.93 -12.28
C GLU A 129 -8.37 7.57 -11.32
N GLY A 130 -8.08 7.36 -10.05
CA GLY A 130 -9.05 7.05 -9.02
C GLY A 130 -9.67 5.65 -9.13
N SER A 131 -9.00 4.71 -9.79
CA SER A 131 -9.52 3.34 -9.98
C SER A 131 -9.18 2.41 -8.81
N VAL A 132 -10.18 1.68 -8.32
CA VAL A 132 -9.97 0.51 -7.46
C VAL A 132 -10.15 -0.75 -8.31
N ILE A 133 -9.04 -1.47 -8.52
CA ILE A 133 -8.89 -2.56 -9.49
C ILE A 133 -8.60 -3.85 -8.73
N ALA A 134 -9.31 -4.95 -9.03
CA ALA A 134 -9.02 -6.24 -8.41
C ALA A 134 -9.41 -7.43 -9.31
N GLY A 135 -8.95 -8.61 -8.94
CA GLY A 135 -9.31 -9.88 -9.58
C GLY A 135 -8.31 -10.35 -10.64
N ASN A 136 -8.56 -11.55 -11.16
CA ASN A 136 -7.79 -12.19 -12.24
C ASN A 136 -8.76 -12.78 -13.28
N PRO A 137 -8.85 -12.21 -14.50
CA PRO A 137 -8.25 -10.94 -14.90
C PRO A 137 -8.85 -9.75 -14.14
N ALA A 138 -8.05 -8.70 -13.94
CA ALA A 138 -8.46 -7.52 -13.18
C ALA A 138 -9.68 -6.80 -13.79
N ARG A 139 -10.53 -6.25 -12.92
CA ARG A 139 -11.70 -5.44 -13.28
C ARG A 139 -11.78 -4.23 -12.37
N LEU A 140 -12.41 -3.16 -12.84
CA LEU A 140 -12.79 -2.03 -12.00
C LEU A 140 -13.83 -2.50 -10.98
N VAL A 141 -13.54 -2.29 -9.71
CA VAL A 141 -14.44 -2.65 -8.59
C VAL A 141 -15.29 -1.45 -8.17
N CYS A 142 -14.66 -0.29 -8.03
CA CYS A 142 -15.30 0.97 -7.68
C CYS A 142 -14.32 2.13 -7.92
N THR A 143 -14.77 3.35 -7.72
CA THR A 143 -13.91 4.53 -7.66
C THR A 143 -13.22 4.63 -6.30
N LEU A 144 -12.17 5.47 -6.23
CA LEU A 144 -11.49 5.76 -4.95
C LEU A 144 -12.44 6.41 -3.94
N ASP A 145 -13.31 7.31 -4.39
CA ASP A 145 -14.30 7.99 -3.52
C ASP A 145 -15.29 6.98 -2.92
N GLU A 146 -15.85 6.10 -3.75
CA GLU A 146 -16.74 5.03 -3.26
C GLU A 146 -16.02 4.07 -2.29
N PHE A 147 -14.73 3.82 -2.52
CA PHE A 147 -13.92 3.02 -1.61
C PHE A 147 -13.73 3.74 -0.27
N ALA A 148 -13.40 5.04 -0.29
CA ALA A 148 -13.23 5.86 0.90
C ALA A 148 -14.52 5.91 1.73
N GLU A 149 -15.68 6.17 1.11
CA GLU A 149 -16.97 6.15 1.80
C GLU A 149 -17.28 4.81 2.48
N LYS A 150 -16.99 3.70 1.79
CA LYS A 150 -17.19 2.35 2.38
C LYS A 150 -16.28 2.12 3.58
N ARG A 151 -15.04 2.64 3.55
CA ARG A 151 -14.09 2.54 4.66
C ARG A 151 -14.54 3.38 5.84
N GLU A 152 -14.93 4.63 5.60
CA GLU A 152 -15.42 5.52 6.65
C GLU A 152 -16.62 4.93 7.41
N LYS A 153 -17.61 4.38 6.69
CA LYS A 153 -18.79 3.73 7.30
C LYS A 153 -18.44 2.52 8.18
N ARG A 154 -17.30 1.88 7.97
CA ARG A 154 -16.87 0.68 8.71
C ARG A 154 -15.81 0.97 9.78
N GLU A 155 -15.28 2.18 9.84
CA GLU A 155 -14.14 2.53 10.69
C GLU A 155 -14.43 2.27 12.18
N VAL A 156 -15.53 2.82 12.70
CA VAL A 156 -15.89 2.66 14.11
C VAL A 156 -16.17 1.20 14.45
N ALA A 157 -16.90 0.47 13.59
CA ALA A 157 -17.17 -0.96 13.81
C ALA A 157 -15.86 -1.77 13.84
N GLY A 158 -14.92 -1.49 12.95
CA GLY A 158 -13.62 -2.15 12.95
C GLY A 158 -12.78 -1.85 14.19
N ALA A 159 -12.83 -0.60 14.70
CA ALA A 159 -12.14 -0.23 15.93
C ALA A 159 -12.75 -0.93 17.17
N VAL A 160 -14.08 -1.04 17.22
CA VAL A 160 -14.81 -1.76 18.28
C VAL A 160 -14.46 -3.26 18.26
N GLU A 161 -14.53 -3.90 17.10
CA GLU A 161 -14.15 -5.30 16.92
C GLU A 161 -12.71 -5.55 17.38
N PHE A 162 -11.78 -4.67 16.99
CA PHE A 162 -10.38 -4.75 17.44
C PHE A 162 -10.26 -4.70 18.96
N ALA A 163 -10.90 -3.71 19.61
CA ALA A 163 -10.80 -3.50 21.04
C ALA A 163 -11.42 -4.65 21.85
N ILE A 164 -12.60 -5.14 21.44
CA ILE A 164 -13.28 -6.27 22.07
C ILE A 164 -12.46 -7.54 21.94
N THR A 165 -12.02 -7.87 20.72
CA THR A 165 -11.18 -9.06 20.45
C THR A 165 -9.87 -9.00 21.23
N PHE A 166 -9.25 -7.83 21.34
CA PHE A 166 -8.05 -7.65 22.15
C PHE A 166 -8.31 -7.96 23.62
N LYS A 167 -9.39 -7.39 24.19
CA LYS A 167 -9.79 -7.61 25.59
C LYS A 167 -10.07 -9.08 25.88
N GLU A 168 -10.81 -9.77 25.01
CA GLU A 168 -11.14 -11.18 25.16
C GLU A 168 -9.90 -12.06 25.19
N ARG A 169 -8.91 -11.76 24.36
CA ARG A 169 -7.67 -12.54 24.25
C ARG A 169 -6.64 -12.21 25.32
N ASN A 170 -6.63 -10.98 25.84
CA ASN A 170 -5.59 -10.49 26.76
C ASN A 170 -6.11 -10.20 28.19
N GLY A 171 -7.40 -10.32 28.45
CA GLY A 171 -8.03 -10.09 29.75
C GLY A 171 -8.18 -8.60 30.15
N ALA A 172 -7.71 -7.67 29.31
CA ALA A 172 -7.78 -6.23 29.54
C ALA A 172 -7.99 -5.46 28.25
N TRP A 173 -8.59 -4.27 28.32
CA TRP A 173 -8.70 -3.38 27.18
C TRP A 173 -7.32 -2.98 26.65
N PRO A 174 -7.15 -2.79 25.32
CA PRO A 174 -5.90 -2.24 24.77
C PRO A 174 -5.66 -0.84 25.32
N ASN A 175 -4.40 -0.43 25.47
CA ASN A 175 -4.08 0.98 25.67
C ASN A 175 -3.97 1.71 24.31
N VAL A 176 -3.86 3.04 24.33
CA VAL A 176 -3.78 3.87 23.10
C VAL A 176 -2.66 3.40 22.18
N GLY A 177 -1.49 3.03 22.71
CA GLY A 177 -0.35 2.56 21.91
C GLY A 177 -0.54 1.15 21.32
N GLN A 178 -1.45 0.36 21.86
CA GLN A 178 -1.79 -0.99 21.36
C GLN A 178 -2.91 -0.97 20.30
N MET A 179 -3.70 0.10 20.24
CA MET A 179 -4.58 0.36 19.10
C MET A 179 -3.71 0.66 17.86
N THR A 180 -4.15 0.27 16.70
CA THR A 180 -3.39 0.59 15.48
C THR A 180 -3.44 2.10 15.18
N ASN A 181 -2.44 2.60 14.45
CA ASN A 181 -2.37 4.00 14.05
C ASN A 181 -3.65 4.53 13.36
N ALA A 182 -4.34 3.68 12.59
CA ALA A 182 -5.59 4.05 11.92
C ALA A 182 -6.69 4.49 12.90
N PHE A 183 -6.79 3.86 14.07
CA PHE A 183 -7.86 4.13 15.03
C PHE A 183 -7.60 5.28 15.99
N ALA A 184 -6.38 5.76 16.09
CA ALA A 184 -6.02 6.90 16.94
C ALA A 184 -6.80 8.17 16.58
N TRP A 185 -7.15 8.33 15.31
CA TRP A 185 -7.96 9.46 14.80
C TRP A 185 -9.39 9.49 15.36
N LEU A 186 -9.90 8.38 15.84
CA LEU A 186 -11.27 8.31 16.36
C LEU A 186 -11.44 8.98 17.72
N TYR A 187 -10.37 9.09 18.54
CA TYR A 187 -10.49 9.47 19.94
C TYR A 187 -9.36 10.35 20.49
N LEU A 188 -8.27 10.56 19.76
CA LEU A 188 -7.24 11.51 20.17
C LEU A 188 -7.61 12.92 19.71
N PRO A 189 -7.31 13.96 20.51
CA PRO A 189 -7.50 15.34 20.10
C PRO A 189 -6.68 15.67 18.86
N HIS A 190 -7.29 16.29 17.84
CA HIS A 190 -6.60 16.60 16.59
C HIS A 190 -5.79 17.89 16.71
N THR A 191 -4.67 17.83 17.41
CA THR A 191 -3.76 18.96 17.71
C THR A 191 -2.32 18.62 17.33
N GLU A 192 -1.49 19.67 17.17
CA GLU A 192 -0.05 19.49 16.98
C GLU A 192 0.65 18.85 18.19
N GLU A 193 0.12 19.04 19.38
CA GLU A 193 0.62 18.40 20.60
C GLU A 193 0.43 16.89 20.53
N THR A 194 -0.77 16.43 20.16
CA THR A 194 -1.07 15.00 19.95
C THR A 194 -0.13 14.37 18.92
N LEU A 195 0.13 15.05 17.82
CA LEU A 195 1.06 14.55 16.80
C LEU A 195 2.49 14.38 17.34
N ARG A 196 2.94 15.29 18.20
CA ARG A 196 4.27 15.20 18.84
C ARG A 196 4.34 14.09 19.90
N GLU A 197 3.31 13.99 20.75
CA GLU A 197 3.27 12.99 21.83
C GLU A 197 3.10 11.56 21.31
N HIS A 198 2.43 11.41 20.18
CA HIS A 198 2.10 10.11 19.58
C HIS A 198 2.69 9.93 18.18
N GLU A 199 3.87 10.51 17.89
CA GLU A 199 4.51 10.47 16.57
C GLU A 199 4.50 9.08 15.92
N GLY A 200 4.74 8.03 16.69
CA GLY A 200 4.73 6.65 16.22
C GLY A 200 3.37 6.16 15.70
N LEU A 201 2.25 6.74 16.16
CA LEU A 201 0.91 6.38 15.71
C LEU A 201 0.49 7.10 14.41
N PHE A 202 1.20 8.16 14.02
CA PHE A 202 0.89 8.99 12.85
C PHE A 202 1.89 8.84 11.72
N ARG A 203 2.75 7.82 11.75
CA ARG A 203 3.72 7.58 10.70
C ARG A 203 3.18 6.55 9.70
N LEU A 204 2.92 6.99 8.46
CA LEU A 204 2.51 6.14 7.35
C LEU A 204 3.58 6.11 6.26
N ASN A 205 4.10 4.93 5.97
CA ASN A 205 5.11 4.76 4.92
C ASN A 205 4.51 5.05 3.53
N GLY A 206 5.23 5.79 2.70
CA GLY A 206 4.78 6.17 1.36
C GLY A 206 3.66 7.23 1.36
N VAL A 207 3.48 7.95 2.45
CA VAL A 207 2.59 9.12 2.55
C VAL A 207 3.43 10.34 2.93
N ASP A 208 3.14 11.47 2.31
CA ASP A 208 3.77 12.73 2.66
C ASP A 208 3.38 13.13 4.09
N PRO A 209 4.35 13.35 4.99
CA PRO A 209 4.05 13.75 6.37
C PRO A 209 3.22 15.03 6.50
N GLU A 210 3.39 16.00 5.59
CA GLU A 210 2.61 17.25 5.61
C GLU A 210 1.15 17.01 5.19
N VAL A 211 0.91 16.10 4.24
CA VAL A 211 -0.45 15.69 3.85
C VAL A 211 -1.15 14.99 5.02
N LEU A 212 -0.46 14.07 5.70
CA LEU A 212 -0.99 13.39 6.88
C LEU A 212 -1.30 14.39 8.00
N LYS A 213 -0.34 15.28 8.32
CA LYS A 213 -0.51 16.32 9.33
C LYS A 213 -1.68 17.23 9.00
N GLY A 214 -1.76 17.73 7.76
CA GLY A 214 -2.85 18.60 7.31
C GLY A 214 -4.22 17.93 7.42
N ALA A 215 -4.35 16.68 6.99
CA ALA A 215 -5.59 15.91 7.09
C ALA A 215 -6.01 15.69 8.55
N PHE A 216 -5.05 15.35 9.44
CA PHE A 216 -5.33 15.18 10.86
C PHE A 216 -5.85 16.47 11.51
N LEU A 217 -5.15 17.58 11.33
CA LEU A 217 -5.52 18.86 11.93
C LEU A 217 -6.84 19.45 11.38
N ALA A 218 -7.19 19.11 10.13
CA ALA A 218 -8.44 19.55 9.50
C ALA A 218 -9.67 18.71 9.91
N SER A 219 -9.46 17.55 10.50
CA SER A 219 -10.52 16.63 10.91
C SER A 219 -10.87 16.76 12.41
N ARG A 220 -11.82 15.98 12.88
CA ARG A 220 -12.24 15.93 14.29
C ARG A 220 -12.42 14.48 14.73
N PRO A 221 -12.07 14.13 15.99
CA PRO A 221 -12.32 12.81 16.52
C PRO A 221 -13.83 12.52 16.64
N ARG A 222 -14.21 11.26 16.53
CA ARG A 222 -15.58 10.77 16.70
C ARG A 222 -15.97 10.65 18.17
N PHE A 223 -15.00 10.44 19.06
CA PHE A 223 -15.15 10.35 20.51
C PHE A 223 -14.34 11.46 21.17
N ASN A 224 -14.84 12.04 22.27
CA ASN A 224 -14.15 13.12 22.97
C ASN A 224 -12.90 12.63 23.72
N SER A 225 -12.79 11.33 23.95
CA SER A 225 -11.64 10.71 24.63
C SER A 225 -11.54 9.22 24.30
N TYR A 226 -10.36 8.65 24.58
CA TYR A 226 -10.16 7.20 24.53
C TYR A 226 -11.05 6.45 25.55
N GLN A 227 -11.31 7.04 26.71
CA GLN A 227 -12.20 6.46 27.72
C GLN A 227 -13.65 6.36 27.21
N GLU A 228 -14.18 7.40 26.58
CA GLU A 228 -15.50 7.38 25.95
C GLU A 228 -15.61 6.29 24.87
N PHE A 229 -14.55 6.14 24.05
CA PHE A 229 -14.49 5.05 23.07
C PHE A 229 -14.56 3.66 23.74
N LEU A 230 -13.84 3.43 24.85
CA LEU A 230 -13.88 2.14 25.57
C LEU A 230 -15.25 1.88 26.21
N GLU A 231 -15.92 2.91 26.71
CA GLU A 231 -17.29 2.80 27.24
C GLU A 231 -18.27 2.41 26.14
N TYR A 232 -18.14 3.00 24.96
CA TYR A 232 -18.91 2.63 23.77
C TYR A 232 -18.65 1.15 23.36
N CYS A 233 -17.39 0.70 23.36
CA CYS A 233 -17.06 -0.70 23.12
C CYS A 233 -17.71 -1.65 24.13
N ALA A 234 -17.71 -1.27 25.42
CA ALA A 234 -18.31 -2.09 26.49
C ALA A 234 -19.83 -2.23 26.36
N GLN A 235 -20.52 -1.23 25.81
CA GLN A 235 -21.95 -1.27 25.53
C GLN A 235 -22.25 -2.15 24.30
N SER A 236 -21.49 -1.97 23.22
CA SER A 236 -21.65 -2.72 21.96
C SER A 236 -21.40 -4.24 22.13
N GLY A 237 -20.49 -4.64 23.02
CA GLY A 237 -20.19 -6.06 23.29
C GLY A 237 -21.24 -6.76 24.17
N ARG A 238 -22.27 -6.07 24.67
CA ARG A 238 -23.37 -6.67 25.43
C ARG A 238 -24.59 -7.00 24.57
N GLU A 239 -24.62 -6.50 23.34
CA GLU A 239 -25.74 -6.68 22.40
C GLU A 239 -25.47 -7.82 21.38
N SER A 240 -24.30 -8.43 21.42
CA SER A 240 -23.87 -9.58 20.61
C SER A 240 -23.80 -10.87 21.43
#